data_72db4f1216ae29d6b298a8da9a4261e5
#
_entry.id   72db4f1216ae29d6b298a8da9a4261e5
#
_cell.length_a   1.000
_cell.length_b   1.000
_cell.length_c   1.000
_cell.angle_alpha   90.00
_cell.angle_beta   90.00
_cell.angle_gamma   90.00
#
_symmetry.space_group_name_H-M   'P 1'
#
loop_
_entity.id
_entity.type
_entity.pdbx_description
1 polymer ?
#
loop_
_entity_poly.entity_id
_entity_poly.type
_entity_poly.pdbx_seq_one_letter_code
_entity_poly.pdbx_strand_id
1 'polypeptide(L)'
;LEAFFKGAGWNVIKVIWGRGWDQLLAADKDDALVHVMNETLDGDYQTFRANDGAYVREHFFGRDPRTKEMVKNWTDEQLWELKRGGHDYRKVYAAYKAAMDHTGQPTVVLAHTIKGYALGSHFAGRNSTHQMKKLTLEDAKQLRDRLQIPITDEELERDPYKPPYYMPPADH
;
A
#
# COMPACT_ATOMS: atom_id res chain seq x y z
N LEU A 1 14.43 -0.84 11.73
CA LEU A 1 14.27 -2.26 11.35
C LEU A 1 15.40 -2.76 10.46
N GLU A 2 15.74 -2.05 9.37
CA GLU A 2 16.80 -2.48 8.45
C GLU A 2 18.13 -2.72 9.15
N ALA A 3 18.61 -1.75 9.92
CA ALA A 3 19.88 -1.85 10.66
C ALA A 3 19.89 -3.02 11.68
N PHE A 4 18.74 -3.28 12.32
CA PHE A 4 18.57 -4.41 13.23
C PHE A 4 18.81 -5.75 12.53
N PHE A 5 18.13 -6.00 11.43
CA PHE A 5 18.29 -7.25 10.69
C PHE A 5 19.69 -7.38 10.05
N LYS A 6 20.22 -6.31 9.48
CA LYS A 6 21.59 -6.29 8.95
C LYS A 6 22.62 -6.59 10.03
N GLY A 7 22.46 -5.99 11.22
CA GLY A 7 23.34 -6.24 12.37
C GLY A 7 23.28 -7.67 12.88
N ALA A 8 22.14 -8.36 12.68
CA ALA A 8 21.98 -9.77 12.99
C ALA A 8 22.43 -10.72 11.85
N GLY A 9 23.05 -10.22 10.81
CA GLY A 9 23.57 -11.02 9.69
C GLY A 9 22.54 -11.44 8.64
N TRP A 10 21.39 -10.76 8.54
CA TRP A 10 20.37 -11.04 7.55
C TRP A 10 20.58 -10.22 6.28
N ASN A 11 20.30 -10.83 5.13
CA ASN A 11 20.04 -10.08 3.90
C ASN A 11 18.68 -9.33 4.03
N VAL A 12 18.66 -8.04 3.66
CA VAL A 12 17.46 -7.20 3.82
C VAL A 12 17.01 -6.66 2.47
N ILE A 13 15.78 -6.99 2.09
CA ILE A 13 15.11 -6.44 0.91
C ILE A 13 13.98 -5.51 1.38
N LYS A 14 14.00 -4.25 0.93
CA LYS A 14 12.94 -3.28 1.24
C LYS A 14 12.01 -3.11 0.05
N VAL A 15 10.70 -3.26 0.29
CA VAL A 15 9.63 -3.07 -0.69
C VAL A 15 8.75 -1.91 -0.21
N ILE A 16 9.26 -0.68 -0.39
CA ILE A 16 8.65 0.53 0.18
C ILE A 16 7.67 1.17 -0.79
N TRP A 17 8.10 1.40 -2.04
CA TRP A 17 7.33 2.11 -3.06
C TRP A 17 6.89 1.18 -4.17
N GLY A 18 5.63 1.33 -4.60
CA GLY A 18 5.11 0.61 -5.76
C GLY A 18 5.70 1.14 -7.07
N ARG A 19 5.52 0.39 -8.14
CA ARG A 19 6.09 0.71 -9.47
C ARG A 19 5.64 2.05 -10.05
N GLY A 20 4.50 2.60 -9.62
CA GLY A 20 4.07 3.95 -10.04
C GLY A 20 5.06 5.06 -9.65
N TRP A 21 5.86 4.83 -8.60
CA TRP A 21 6.89 5.74 -8.16
C TRP A 21 8.19 5.65 -9.00
N ASP A 22 8.40 4.55 -9.74
CA ASP A 22 9.68 4.30 -10.42
C ASP A 22 10.02 5.41 -11.42
N GLN A 23 9.02 5.93 -12.16
CA GLN A 23 9.23 7.02 -13.11
C GLN A 23 9.59 8.35 -12.43
N LEU A 24 9.00 8.63 -11.24
CA LEU A 24 9.32 9.83 -10.47
C LEU A 24 10.72 9.71 -9.86
N LEU A 25 11.06 8.56 -9.29
CA LEU A 25 12.39 8.31 -8.74
C LEU A 25 13.48 8.35 -9.83
N ALA A 26 13.19 7.84 -11.04
CA ALA A 26 14.12 7.92 -12.17
C ALA A 26 14.32 9.35 -12.69
N ALA A 27 13.33 10.23 -12.50
CA ALA A 27 13.40 11.65 -12.88
C ALA A 27 14.01 12.54 -11.80
N ASP A 28 14.19 12.04 -10.58
CA ASP A 28 14.72 12.77 -9.42
C ASP A 28 16.26 12.83 -9.48
N LYS A 29 16.79 13.83 -10.20
CA LYS A 29 18.25 13.95 -10.45
C LYS A 29 19.04 14.54 -9.29
N ASP A 30 18.38 15.29 -8.45
CA ASP A 30 18.97 16.04 -7.32
C ASP A 30 18.43 15.57 -5.97
N ASP A 31 17.90 14.36 -5.92
CA ASP A 31 17.40 13.71 -4.71
C ASP A 31 16.31 14.51 -3.96
N ALA A 32 15.63 15.46 -4.64
CA ALA A 32 14.61 16.30 -4.03
C ALA A 32 13.41 15.47 -3.55
N LEU A 33 12.96 14.51 -4.38
CA LEU A 33 11.87 13.59 -4.02
C LEU A 33 12.30 12.64 -2.91
N VAL A 34 13.50 12.08 -3.01
CA VAL A 34 14.06 11.20 -1.96
C VAL A 34 14.19 11.95 -0.63
N HIS A 35 14.60 13.23 -0.68
CA HIS A 35 14.65 14.07 0.52
C HIS A 35 13.26 14.26 1.14
N VAL A 36 12.27 14.67 0.36
CA VAL A 36 10.87 14.81 0.83
C VAL A 36 10.35 13.48 1.40
N MET A 37 10.65 12.34 0.77
CA MET A 37 10.28 11.02 1.27
C MET A 37 10.89 10.73 2.64
N ASN A 38 12.16 11.06 2.85
CA ASN A 38 12.88 10.77 4.10
C ASN A 38 12.47 11.70 5.25
N GLU A 39 12.16 12.96 4.94
CA GLU A 39 11.72 13.96 5.94
C GLU A 39 10.23 13.83 6.31
N THR A 40 9.47 13.06 5.55
CA THR A 40 8.05 12.85 5.82
C THR A 40 7.85 11.89 6.98
N LEU A 41 7.15 12.33 8.00
CA LEU A 41 6.86 11.54 9.20
C LEU A 41 5.80 10.46 8.94
N ASP A 42 5.81 9.38 9.71
CA ASP A 42 4.85 8.28 9.60
C ASP A 42 3.39 8.75 9.73
N GLY A 43 3.13 9.71 10.62
CA GLY A 43 1.80 10.30 10.80
C GLY A 43 1.31 11.06 9.56
N ASP A 44 2.22 11.74 8.86
CA ASP A 44 1.91 12.43 7.60
C ASP A 44 1.55 11.41 6.51
N TYR A 45 2.33 10.32 6.38
CA TYR A 45 2.02 9.26 5.43
C TYR A 45 0.66 8.62 5.67
N GLN A 46 0.26 8.47 6.93
CA GLN A 46 -1.06 8.00 7.29
C GLN A 46 -2.14 9.02 6.90
N THR A 47 -1.91 10.30 7.19
CA THR A 47 -2.81 11.41 6.84
C THR A 47 -3.00 11.51 5.32
N PHE A 48 -1.94 11.37 4.53
CA PHE A 48 -2.04 11.35 3.06
C PHE A 48 -2.96 10.25 2.57
N ARG A 49 -2.94 9.09 3.22
CA ARG A 49 -3.83 7.98 2.83
C ARG A 49 -5.28 8.17 3.28
N ALA A 50 -5.52 8.95 4.31
CA ALA A 50 -6.86 9.26 4.81
C ALA A 50 -7.55 10.41 4.04
N ASN A 51 -6.82 11.10 3.16
CA ASN A 51 -7.31 12.20 2.32
C ASN A 51 -7.35 11.78 0.83
N ASP A 52 -7.14 12.71 -0.08
CA ASP A 52 -7.23 12.54 -1.54
C ASP A 52 -5.94 12.95 -2.26
N GLY A 53 -5.95 12.88 -3.58
CA GLY A 53 -4.79 13.22 -4.40
C GLY A 53 -4.45 14.71 -4.40
N ALA A 54 -5.44 15.60 -4.27
CA ALA A 54 -5.21 17.04 -4.14
C ALA A 54 -4.44 17.35 -2.86
N TYR A 55 -4.81 16.69 -1.76
CA TYR A 55 -4.09 16.80 -0.50
C TYR A 55 -2.65 16.29 -0.61
N VAL A 56 -2.43 15.15 -1.28
CA VAL A 56 -1.08 14.60 -1.53
C VAL A 56 -0.25 15.59 -2.38
N ARG A 57 -0.85 16.18 -3.42
CA ARG A 57 -0.18 17.19 -4.25
C ARG A 57 0.33 18.36 -3.42
N GLU A 58 -0.50 18.91 -2.56
CA GLU A 58 -0.17 20.10 -1.79
C GLU A 58 0.77 19.79 -0.62
N HIS A 59 0.48 18.76 0.15
CA HIS A 59 1.14 18.50 1.44
C HIS A 59 2.32 17.53 1.36
N PHE A 60 2.48 16.77 0.29
CA PHE A 60 3.65 15.93 0.04
C PHE A 60 4.52 16.55 -1.06
N PHE A 61 4.03 16.59 -2.31
CA PHE A 61 4.82 17.13 -3.43
C PHE A 61 5.05 18.64 -3.31
N GLY A 62 4.14 19.38 -2.67
CA GLY A 62 4.25 20.83 -2.44
C GLY A 62 5.32 21.24 -1.43
N ARG A 63 5.93 20.29 -0.70
CA ARG A 63 7.01 20.58 0.27
C ARG A 63 8.31 21.09 -0.37
N ASP A 64 8.56 20.70 -1.62
CA ASP A 64 9.68 21.20 -2.41
C ASP A 64 9.18 21.62 -3.80
N PRO A 65 9.53 22.83 -4.29
CA PRO A 65 9.11 23.29 -5.62
C PRO A 65 9.49 22.31 -6.75
N ARG A 66 10.60 21.60 -6.62
CA ARG A 66 11.07 20.64 -7.62
C ARG A 66 10.16 19.42 -7.67
N THR A 67 9.74 18.89 -6.52
CA THR A 67 8.80 17.75 -6.48
C THR A 67 7.41 18.17 -6.96
N LYS A 68 6.96 19.40 -6.66
CA LYS A 68 5.71 19.96 -7.19
C LYS A 68 5.74 20.05 -8.72
N GLU A 69 6.87 20.49 -9.28
CA GLU A 69 7.07 20.57 -10.74
C GLU A 69 7.06 19.18 -11.40
N MET A 70 7.62 18.15 -10.77
CA MET A 70 7.62 16.77 -11.29
C MET A 70 6.22 16.23 -11.57
N VAL A 71 5.22 16.68 -10.81
CA VAL A 71 3.84 16.19 -10.90
C VAL A 71 2.86 17.22 -11.45
N LYS A 72 3.32 18.31 -12.05
CA LYS A 72 2.46 19.39 -12.56
C LYS A 72 1.41 18.94 -13.57
N ASN A 73 1.76 17.94 -14.39
CA ASN A 73 0.91 17.39 -15.44
C ASN A 73 0.15 16.13 -14.99
N TRP A 74 0.28 15.71 -13.73
CA TRP A 74 -0.44 14.56 -13.19
C TRP A 74 -1.81 15.00 -12.67
N THR A 75 -2.81 14.14 -12.81
CA THR A 75 -4.10 14.36 -12.13
C THR A 75 -4.03 13.97 -10.66
N ASP A 76 -4.98 14.43 -9.87
CA ASP A 76 -5.05 14.07 -8.45
C ASP A 76 -5.36 12.58 -8.27
N GLU A 77 -6.14 11.98 -9.18
CA GLU A 77 -6.39 10.53 -9.21
C GLU A 77 -5.09 9.74 -9.46
N GLN A 78 -4.24 10.21 -10.37
CA GLN A 78 -2.94 9.57 -10.62
C GLN A 78 -2.02 9.63 -9.39
N LEU A 79 -2.03 10.73 -8.66
CA LEU A 79 -1.29 10.86 -7.39
C LEU A 79 -1.87 9.94 -6.31
N TRP A 80 -3.19 9.83 -6.25
CA TRP A 80 -3.88 8.94 -5.33
C TRP A 80 -3.59 7.46 -5.58
N GLU A 81 -3.41 7.07 -6.85
CA GLU A 81 -3.08 5.69 -7.26
C GLU A 81 -1.63 5.28 -7.00
N LEU A 82 -0.76 6.18 -6.54
CA LEU A 82 0.60 5.86 -6.14
C LEU A 82 0.61 4.92 -4.92
N LYS A 83 0.91 3.65 -5.15
CA LYS A 83 0.80 2.57 -4.14
C LYS A 83 2.07 2.42 -3.31
N ARG A 84 1.90 1.88 -2.11
CA ARG A 84 3.00 1.33 -1.31
C ARG A 84 3.50 0.03 -1.93
N GLY A 85 4.79 -0.26 -1.76
CA GLY A 85 5.45 -1.41 -2.38
C GLY A 85 4.85 -2.75 -1.98
N GLY A 86 4.45 -2.91 -0.71
CA GLY A 86 3.82 -4.13 -0.22
C GLY A 86 2.43 -4.42 -0.80
N HIS A 87 1.83 -3.45 -1.51
CA HIS A 87 0.58 -3.61 -2.25
C HIS A 87 0.78 -3.68 -3.77
N ASP A 88 2.03 -3.70 -4.23
CA ASP A 88 2.38 -3.94 -5.63
C ASP A 88 2.87 -5.37 -5.80
N TYR A 89 2.01 -6.23 -6.33
CA TYR A 89 2.31 -7.66 -6.47
C TYR A 89 3.57 -7.95 -7.30
N ARG A 90 3.92 -7.09 -8.28
CA ARG A 90 5.15 -7.27 -9.06
C ARG A 90 6.40 -6.98 -8.24
N LYS A 91 6.37 -5.91 -7.42
CA LYS A 91 7.46 -5.60 -6.48
C LYS A 91 7.59 -6.68 -5.42
N VAL A 92 6.46 -7.17 -4.88
CA VAL A 92 6.45 -8.27 -3.90
C VAL A 92 7.01 -9.55 -4.51
N TYR A 93 6.55 -9.93 -5.70
CA TYR A 93 7.08 -11.09 -6.42
C TYR A 93 8.59 -11.00 -6.66
N ALA A 94 9.07 -9.85 -7.16
CA ALA A 94 10.49 -9.63 -7.39
C ALA A 94 11.32 -9.75 -6.10
N ALA A 95 10.80 -9.23 -4.99
CA ALA A 95 11.45 -9.35 -3.68
C ALA A 95 11.54 -10.80 -3.20
N TYR A 96 10.45 -11.57 -3.31
CA TYR A 96 10.46 -12.99 -2.96
C TYR A 96 11.38 -13.80 -3.87
N LYS A 97 11.36 -13.53 -5.19
CA LYS A 97 12.29 -14.19 -6.11
C LYS A 97 13.73 -13.91 -5.73
N ALA A 98 14.11 -12.66 -5.49
CA ALA A 98 15.45 -12.30 -5.04
C ALA A 98 15.83 -12.95 -3.70
N ALA A 99 14.86 -13.07 -2.77
CA ALA A 99 15.06 -13.74 -1.50
C ALA A 99 15.32 -15.25 -1.65
N MET A 100 14.61 -15.90 -2.59
CA MET A 100 14.79 -17.34 -2.87
C MET A 100 16.09 -17.64 -3.61
N ASP A 101 16.55 -16.73 -4.47
CA ASP A 101 17.80 -16.85 -5.20
C ASP A 101 19.03 -16.54 -4.32
N HIS A 102 18.82 -15.89 -3.16
CA HIS A 102 19.91 -15.52 -2.24
C HIS A 102 20.33 -16.71 -1.37
N THR A 103 21.66 -16.92 -1.27
CA THR A 103 22.25 -18.00 -0.48
C THR A 103 23.22 -17.46 0.59
N GLY A 104 23.55 -18.28 1.57
CA GLY A 104 24.58 -17.98 2.57
C GLY A 104 24.07 -17.28 3.84
N GLN A 105 22.90 -16.63 3.79
CA GLN A 105 22.26 -16.01 4.96
C GLN A 105 20.74 -15.91 4.77
N PRO A 106 19.95 -15.87 5.84
CA PRO A 106 18.52 -15.71 5.74
C PRO A 106 18.15 -14.33 5.18
N THR A 107 17.02 -14.24 4.48
CA THR A 107 16.53 -12.99 3.93
C THR A 107 15.26 -12.54 4.65
N VAL A 108 15.20 -11.26 5.00
CA VAL A 108 13.97 -10.58 5.44
C VAL A 108 13.47 -9.63 4.37
N VAL A 109 12.17 -9.68 4.07
CA VAL A 109 11.49 -8.72 3.19
C VAL A 109 10.72 -7.73 4.06
N LEU A 110 11.14 -6.48 4.07
CA LEU A 110 10.47 -5.39 4.76
C LEU A 110 9.50 -4.70 3.80
N ALA A 111 8.22 -5.06 3.88
CA ALA A 111 7.19 -4.56 2.99
C ALA A 111 6.40 -3.42 3.65
N HIS A 112 6.37 -2.25 3.00
CA HIS A 112 5.54 -1.12 3.41
C HIS A 112 4.11 -1.33 2.94
N THR A 113 3.19 -1.46 3.88
CA THR A 113 1.78 -1.70 3.65
C THR A 113 0.89 -0.64 4.32
N ILE A 114 -0.39 -0.65 3.97
CA ILE A 114 -1.42 0.15 4.64
C ILE A 114 -2.33 -0.81 5.38
N LYS A 115 -2.46 -0.63 6.69
CA LYS A 115 -3.37 -1.46 7.48
C LYS A 115 -4.81 -1.27 7.01
N GLY A 116 -5.53 -2.39 6.84
CA GLY A 116 -6.89 -2.38 6.30
C GLY A 116 -6.97 -2.07 4.80
N TYR A 117 -5.86 -2.20 4.06
CA TYR A 117 -5.86 -2.07 2.61
C TYR A 117 -6.90 -2.99 1.98
N ALA A 118 -7.66 -2.46 1.03
CA ALA A 118 -8.73 -3.14 0.32
C ALA A 118 -10.05 -3.36 1.11
N LEU A 119 -10.10 -3.05 2.41
CA LEU A 119 -11.31 -3.21 3.22
C LEU A 119 -12.28 -2.02 3.16
N GLY A 120 -12.00 -1.02 2.32
CA GLY A 120 -12.83 0.18 2.18
C GLY A 120 -12.27 1.40 2.93
N SER A 121 -12.91 2.55 2.70
CA SER A 121 -12.47 3.85 3.25
C SER A 121 -12.60 3.96 4.77
N HIS A 122 -13.47 3.14 5.38
CA HIS A 122 -13.64 3.09 6.84
C HIS A 122 -12.47 2.40 7.55
N PHE A 123 -11.66 1.62 6.82
CA PHE A 123 -10.57 0.81 7.37
C PHE A 123 -9.19 1.28 6.93
N ALA A 124 -9.01 1.56 5.63
CA ALA A 124 -7.69 1.79 5.06
C ALA A 124 -7.00 3.01 5.66
N GLY A 125 -5.85 2.79 6.32
CA GLY A 125 -5.01 3.85 6.88
C GLY A 125 -5.54 4.51 8.15
N ARG A 126 -6.55 3.94 8.83
CA ARG A 126 -7.14 4.53 10.04
C ARG A 126 -6.61 3.86 11.31
N ASN A 127 -6.42 4.66 12.37
CA ASN A 127 -6.02 4.16 13.68
C ASN A 127 -7.06 3.20 14.28
N SER A 128 -8.35 3.45 14.06
CA SER A 128 -9.44 2.58 14.52
C SER A 128 -9.35 1.15 13.98
N THR A 129 -8.72 0.94 12.83
CA THR A 129 -8.57 -0.38 12.19
C THR A 129 -7.87 -1.41 13.07
N HIS A 130 -7.05 -0.97 14.03
CA HIS A 130 -6.45 -1.87 15.01
C HIS A 130 -7.47 -2.62 15.90
N GLN A 131 -8.62 -2.01 16.13
CA GLN A 131 -9.64 -2.53 17.03
C GLN A 131 -10.95 -2.93 16.32
N MET A 132 -11.10 -2.61 15.05
CA MET A 132 -12.27 -3.00 14.27
C MET A 132 -12.26 -4.51 14.05
N LYS A 133 -13.35 -5.17 14.50
CA LYS A 133 -13.48 -6.63 14.44
C LYS A 133 -14.50 -7.10 13.40
N LYS A 134 -15.32 -6.20 12.87
CA LYS A 134 -16.41 -6.53 11.95
C LYS A 134 -16.49 -5.49 10.84
N LEU A 135 -16.77 -5.96 9.64
CA LEU A 135 -17.16 -5.12 8.51
C LEU A 135 -18.63 -4.71 8.64
N THR A 136 -18.99 -3.54 8.15
CA THR A 136 -20.39 -3.24 7.88
C THR A 136 -20.86 -4.03 6.67
N LEU A 137 -22.17 -4.13 6.46
CA LEU A 137 -22.71 -4.79 5.27
C LEU A 137 -22.19 -4.13 3.98
N GLU A 138 -22.12 -2.81 3.96
CA GLU A 138 -21.60 -2.06 2.81
C GLU A 138 -20.13 -2.35 2.55
N ASP A 139 -19.29 -2.37 3.59
CA ASP A 139 -17.87 -2.72 3.45
C ASP A 139 -17.70 -4.17 2.96
N ALA A 140 -18.54 -5.09 3.42
CA ALA A 140 -18.54 -6.48 2.98
C ALA A 140 -18.91 -6.60 1.49
N LYS A 141 -19.93 -5.86 1.01
CA LYS A 141 -20.29 -5.80 -0.41
C LYS A 141 -19.16 -5.25 -1.26
N GLN A 142 -18.56 -4.12 -0.85
CA GLN A 142 -17.42 -3.53 -1.57
C GLN A 142 -16.22 -4.48 -1.64
N LEU A 143 -15.90 -5.20 -0.55
CA LEU A 143 -14.83 -6.19 -0.54
C LEU A 143 -15.13 -7.36 -1.48
N ARG A 144 -16.36 -7.91 -1.42
CA ARG A 144 -16.83 -8.97 -2.31
C ARG A 144 -16.69 -8.58 -3.78
N ASP A 145 -17.19 -7.39 -4.14
CA ASP A 145 -17.15 -6.88 -5.52
C ASP A 145 -15.71 -6.69 -6.01
N ARG A 146 -14.86 -6.11 -5.16
CA ARG A 146 -13.46 -5.90 -5.47
C ARG A 146 -12.70 -7.21 -5.71
N LEU A 147 -13.01 -8.25 -4.96
CA LEU A 147 -12.39 -9.57 -5.08
C LEU A 147 -13.15 -10.48 -6.05
N GLN A 148 -14.26 -10.00 -6.65
CA GLN A 148 -15.12 -10.76 -7.57
C GLN A 148 -15.60 -12.09 -6.96
N ILE A 149 -15.91 -12.09 -5.65
CA ILE A 149 -16.41 -13.26 -4.95
C ILE A 149 -17.87 -13.48 -5.36
N PRO A 150 -18.26 -14.69 -5.83
CA PRO A 150 -19.61 -14.97 -6.36
C PRO A 150 -20.62 -15.23 -5.23
N ILE A 151 -20.84 -14.23 -4.36
CA ILE A 151 -21.84 -14.24 -3.29
C ILE A 151 -22.82 -13.10 -3.59
N THR A 152 -24.14 -13.38 -3.54
CA THR A 152 -25.16 -12.39 -3.84
C THR A 152 -25.38 -11.39 -2.69
N ASP A 153 -26.07 -10.29 -2.99
CA ASP A 153 -26.45 -9.30 -1.97
C ASP A 153 -27.38 -9.92 -0.92
N GLU A 154 -28.36 -10.73 -1.37
CA GLU A 154 -29.31 -11.41 -0.49
C GLU A 154 -28.63 -12.38 0.47
N GLU A 155 -27.57 -13.06 0.03
CA GLU A 155 -26.78 -13.94 0.89
C GLU A 155 -26.01 -13.17 1.96
N LEU A 156 -25.42 -12.01 1.61
CA LEU A 156 -24.74 -11.13 2.58
C LEU A 156 -25.74 -10.46 3.55
N GLU A 157 -26.91 -10.06 3.07
CA GLU A 157 -27.95 -9.39 3.87
C GLU A 157 -28.64 -10.34 4.86
N ARG A 158 -28.63 -11.65 4.60
CA ARG A 158 -29.24 -12.65 5.48
C ARG A 158 -28.66 -12.65 6.88
N ASP A 159 -27.35 -12.57 7.00
CA ASP A 159 -26.62 -12.36 8.25
C ASP A 159 -25.29 -11.61 7.99
N PRO A 160 -25.29 -10.28 8.14
CA PRO A 160 -24.10 -9.45 7.88
C PRO A 160 -22.90 -9.80 8.77
N TYR A 161 -23.13 -10.48 9.89
CA TYR A 161 -22.07 -10.87 10.83
C TYR A 161 -21.54 -12.26 10.62
N LYS A 162 -22.19 -13.04 9.75
CA LYS A 162 -21.79 -14.41 9.42
C LYS A 162 -21.93 -14.64 7.91
N PRO A 163 -21.11 -13.93 7.11
CA PRO A 163 -21.14 -14.08 5.66
C PRO A 163 -20.85 -15.53 5.25
N PRO A 164 -21.39 -16.00 4.11
CA PRO A 164 -21.10 -17.32 3.58
C PRO A 164 -19.59 -17.51 3.36
N TYR A 165 -19.11 -18.71 3.64
CA TYR A 165 -17.74 -19.07 3.31
C TYR A 165 -17.62 -19.36 1.82
N TYR A 166 -16.63 -18.77 1.16
CA TYR A 166 -16.29 -19.06 -0.24
C TYR A 166 -14.84 -19.53 -0.32
N MET A 167 -14.65 -20.67 -0.97
CA MET A 167 -13.34 -21.19 -1.35
C MET A 167 -13.28 -21.29 -2.87
N PRO A 168 -12.35 -20.59 -3.54
CA PRO A 168 -12.16 -20.72 -4.98
C PRO A 168 -11.87 -22.18 -5.37
N PRO A 169 -12.32 -22.65 -6.55
CA PRO A 169 -11.91 -23.95 -7.07
C PRO A 169 -10.39 -23.97 -7.32
N ALA A 170 -9.83 -25.20 -7.39
CA ALA A 170 -8.37 -25.37 -7.48
C ALA A 170 -7.75 -24.84 -8.78
N ASP A 171 -8.57 -24.62 -9.79
CA ASP A 171 -8.22 -24.13 -11.13
C ASP A 171 -8.53 -22.63 -11.34
N HIS A 172 -8.87 -21.92 -10.27
CA HIS A 172 -9.27 -20.50 -10.31
C HIS A 172 -8.06 -19.57 -10.52
#